data_d3fd6a052db7c1dfa10472de64b9f42e
#
_entry.id   d3fd6a052db7c1dfa10472de64b9f42e
#
_cell.length_a   1.000
_cell.length_b   1.000
_cell.length_c   1.000
_cell.angle_alpha   90.00
_cell.angle_beta   90.00
_cell.angle_gamma   90.00
#
_symmetry.space_group_name_H-M   'P 1'
#
loop_
_entity.id
_entity.type
_entity.pdbx_description
1 polymer ?
#
loop_
_entity_poly.entity_id
_entity_poly.type
_entity_poly.pdbx_seq_one_letter_code
_entity_poly.pdbx_strand_id
1 'polypeptide(L)'
;MRGIIKANKDEWSLSVADLPVPELGNGDVLVKIRAAGVCYTDVTILKNKYIGRKPVPIPIILGHEGAGEIVEVGPGVSESRVGE
;
A
#
# COMPACT_ATOMS: atom_id res chain seq x y z
N MET A 1 -5.63 -10.55 0.04
CA MET A 1 -6.18 -9.19 0.30
C MET A 1 -6.51 -8.48 -1.00
N ARG A 2 -7.44 -7.57 -0.98
CA ARG A 2 -7.75 -6.76 -2.16
C ARG A 2 -7.01 -5.43 -2.09
N GLY A 3 -6.53 -4.98 -3.24
CA GLY A 3 -5.87 -3.69 -3.35
C GLY A 3 -6.18 -3.02 -4.68
N ILE A 4 -5.95 -1.73 -4.75
CA ILE A 4 -6.11 -0.93 -5.97
C ILE A 4 -4.72 -0.80 -6.59
N ILE A 5 -4.59 -1.21 -7.85
CA ILE A 5 -3.31 -1.20 -8.54
C ILE A 5 -3.37 -0.41 -9.84
N LYS A 6 -2.23 0.15 -10.20
CA LYS A 6 -1.95 0.61 -11.56
C LYS A 6 -1.10 -0.46 -12.23
N ALA A 7 -1.72 -1.23 -13.12
CA ALA A 7 -1.12 -2.44 -13.68
C ALA A 7 -0.23 -2.18 -14.91
N ASN A 8 -0.45 -1.08 -15.63
CA ASN A 8 0.32 -0.75 -16.82
C ASN A 8 0.55 0.75 -16.93
N LYS A 9 1.25 1.17 -17.97
CA LYS A 9 1.65 2.57 -18.17
C LYS A 9 0.56 3.45 -18.78
N ASP A 10 -0.62 2.90 -19.04
CA ASP A 10 -1.72 3.70 -19.59
C ASP A 10 -2.22 4.70 -18.55
N GLU A 11 -2.57 5.88 -19.01
CA GLU A 11 -3.16 6.91 -18.16
C GLU A 11 -4.47 6.37 -17.56
N TRP A 12 -4.68 6.61 -16.27
CA TRP A 12 -5.85 6.11 -15.53
C TRP A 12 -6.01 4.60 -15.49
N SER A 13 -4.93 3.84 -15.71
CA SER A 13 -4.94 2.41 -15.46
C SER A 13 -5.19 2.15 -13.98
N LEU A 14 -6.37 1.61 -13.67
CA LEU A 14 -6.83 1.41 -12.30
C LEU A 14 -7.68 0.15 -12.24
N SER A 15 -7.36 -0.75 -11.34
CA SER A 15 -8.15 -1.96 -11.12
C SER A 15 -8.04 -2.43 -9.67
N VAL A 16 -9.05 -3.19 -9.25
CA VAL A 16 -9.00 -3.90 -7.96
C VAL A 16 -8.45 -5.29 -8.22
N ALA A 17 -7.46 -5.69 -7.46
CA ALA A 17 -6.82 -7.00 -7.61
C ALA A 17 -6.74 -7.72 -6.26
N ASP A 18 -6.76 -9.05 -6.32
CA ASP A 18 -6.42 -9.88 -5.17
C ASP A 18 -4.91 -9.99 -5.09
N LEU A 19 -4.37 -9.66 -3.93
CA LEU A 19 -2.94 -9.59 -3.69
C LEU A 19 -2.57 -10.51 -2.52
N PRO A 20 -1.39 -11.12 -2.56
CA PRO A 20 -0.93 -11.90 -1.40
C PRO A 20 -0.69 -10.99 -0.20
N VAL A 21 -0.94 -11.53 0.99
CA VAL A 21 -0.55 -10.85 2.22
C VAL A 21 0.97 -10.91 2.31
N PRO A 22 1.66 -9.78 2.49
CA PRO A 22 3.12 -9.79 2.54
C PRO A 22 3.67 -10.52 3.77
N GLU A 23 4.87 -11.07 3.63
CA GLU A 23 5.59 -11.66 4.74
C GLU A 23 6.19 -10.58 5.63
N LEU A 24 6.25 -10.85 6.93
CA LEU A 24 6.83 -9.93 7.91
C LEU A 24 8.34 -10.13 8.01
N GLY A 25 9.08 -9.04 7.78
CA GLY A 25 10.50 -8.97 8.04
C GLY A 25 10.80 -8.51 9.46
N ASN A 26 12.09 -8.36 9.77
CA ASN A 26 12.54 -7.85 11.07
C ASN A 26 12.04 -6.43 11.30
N GLY A 27 11.41 -6.19 12.44
CA GLY A 27 10.88 -4.88 12.81
C GLY A 27 9.56 -4.51 12.14
N ASP A 28 8.98 -5.39 11.33
CA ASP A 28 7.72 -5.16 10.63
C ASP A 28 6.51 -5.49 11.49
N VAL A 29 5.40 -4.84 11.18
CA VAL A 29 4.09 -5.19 11.74
C VAL A 29 3.10 -5.37 10.59
N LEU A 30 2.13 -6.25 10.77
CA LEU A 30 1.02 -6.41 9.83
C LEU A 30 -0.17 -5.62 10.36
N VAL A 31 -0.62 -4.67 9.56
CA VAL A 31 -1.76 -3.81 9.90
C VAL A 31 -2.97 -4.22 9.08
N LYS A 32 -4.08 -4.51 9.75
CA LYS A 32 -5.37 -4.69 9.09
C LYS A 32 -5.98 -3.31 8.87
N ILE A 33 -6.00 -2.88 7.62
CA ILE A 33 -6.50 -1.54 7.27
C ILE A 33 -8.00 -1.46 7.50
N ARG A 34 -8.42 -0.45 8.23
CA ARG A 34 -9.84 -0.16 8.53
C ARG A 34 -10.38 0.99 7.70
N ALA A 35 -9.51 1.94 7.35
CA ALA A 35 -9.85 3.08 6.53
C ALA A 35 -8.64 3.53 5.74
N ALA A 36 -8.86 4.00 4.53
CA ALA A 36 -7.80 4.53 3.68
C ALA A 36 -8.29 5.80 2.99
N GLY A 37 -7.43 6.81 2.94
CA GLY A 37 -7.71 8.06 2.26
C GLY A 37 -7.21 8.02 0.82
N VAL A 38 -7.78 8.90 -0.01
CA VAL A 38 -7.30 9.16 -1.36
C VAL A 38 -6.57 10.49 -1.36
N CYS A 39 -5.35 10.49 -1.86
CA CYS A 39 -4.52 11.68 -1.96
C CYS A 39 -4.37 12.11 -3.41
N TYR A 40 -4.14 13.39 -3.65
CA TYR A 40 -3.89 13.89 -5.00
C TYR A 40 -2.67 13.23 -5.65
N THR A 41 -1.74 12.73 -4.85
CA THR A 41 -0.60 11.93 -5.34
C THR A 41 -1.06 10.71 -6.13
N ASP A 42 -2.14 10.05 -5.72
CA ASP A 42 -2.69 8.90 -6.45
C ASP A 42 -3.19 9.32 -7.83
N VAL A 43 -3.82 10.48 -7.92
CA VAL A 43 -4.26 11.07 -9.19
C VAL A 43 -3.05 11.38 -10.08
N THR A 44 -2.00 11.92 -9.50
CA THR A 44 -0.76 12.23 -10.22
C THR A 44 -0.13 10.97 -10.82
N ILE A 45 -0.10 9.89 -10.05
CA ILE A 45 0.42 8.60 -10.51
C ILE A 45 -0.45 8.05 -11.65
N LEU A 46 -1.78 8.11 -11.51
CA LEU A 46 -2.69 7.63 -12.55
C LEU A 46 -2.57 8.40 -13.85
N LYS A 47 -2.25 9.68 -13.78
CA LYS A 47 -2.01 10.54 -14.95
C LYS A 47 -0.61 10.37 -15.56
N ASN A 48 0.17 9.42 -15.08
CA ASN A 48 1.57 9.20 -15.52
C ASN A 48 2.48 10.41 -15.28
N LYS A 49 2.19 11.20 -14.26
CA LYS A 49 3.08 12.27 -13.82
C LYS A 49 4.11 11.70 -12.84
N TYR A 50 5.30 12.25 -12.86
CA TYR A 50 6.33 11.80 -11.97
C TYR A 50 6.25 12.50 -10.63
N ILE A 51 6.55 11.74 -9.57
CA ILE A 51 6.73 12.26 -8.23
C ILE A 51 8.23 12.29 -7.98
N GLY A 52 8.79 13.48 -7.84
CA GLY A 52 10.24 13.65 -7.81
C GLY A 52 10.85 13.52 -9.20
N ARG A 53 12.04 12.91 -9.29
CA ARG A 53 12.83 12.84 -10.53
C ARG A 53 12.73 11.54 -11.29
N LYS A 54 12.06 10.54 -10.72
CA LYS A 54 12.00 9.19 -11.29
C LYS A 54 10.56 8.79 -11.55
N PRO A 55 10.30 8.05 -12.65
CA PRO A 55 8.99 7.47 -12.85
C PRO A 55 8.68 6.46 -11.75
N VAL A 56 7.40 6.34 -11.43
CA VAL A 56 6.91 5.34 -10.49
C VAL A 56 7.01 3.96 -11.14
N PRO A 57 7.53 2.93 -10.44
CA PRO A 57 7.56 1.57 -10.97
C PRO A 57 6.15 1.02 -11.20
N ILE A 58 5.95 0.31 -12.30
CA ILE A 58 4.68 -0.28 -12.70
C ILE A 58 4.87 -1.80 -12.81
N PRO A 59 3.97 -2.63 -12.29
CA PRO A 59 2.73 -2.28 -11.58
C PRO A 59 2.98 -1.73 -10.16
N ILE A 60 2.06 -0.94 -9.67
CA ILE A 60 2.16 -0.38 -8.32
C ILE A 60 0.82 -0.46 -7.60
N ILE A 61 0.87 -0.77 -6.31
CA ILE A 61 -0.29 -0.70 -5.41
C ILE A 61 -0.43 0.75 -4.96
N LEU A 62 -1.61 1.33 -5.19
CA LEU A 62 -1.89 2.71 -4.84
C LEU A 62 -2.36 2.84 -3.39
N GLY A 63 -2.25 4.07 -2.87
CA GLY A 63 -2.68 4.43 -1.53
C GLY A 63 -1.52 4.50 -0.55
N HIS A 64 -1.45 5.60 0.19
CA HIS A 64 -0.42 5.82 1.22
C HIS A 64 -0.99 6.50 2.46
N GLU A 65 -2.30 6.64 2.54
CA GLU A 65 -2.99 7.22 3.69
C GLU A 65 -3.93 6.16 4.26
N GLY A 66 -3.47 5.42 5.24
CA GLY A 66 -4.24 4.33 5.83
C GLY A 66 -4.23 4.40 7.35
N ALA A 67 -5.29 3.87 7.95
CA ALA A 67 -5.41 3.66 9.38
C ALA A 67 -5.96 2.27 9.64
N GLY A 68 -5.46 1.61 10.65
CA GLY A 68 -5.86 0.25 10.95
C GLY A 68 -5.37 -0.24 12.29
N GLU A 69 -5.41 -1.54 12.48
CA GLU A 69 -5.04 -2.23 13.71
C GLU A 69 -3.91 -3.20 13.44
N ILE A 70 -2.92 -3.24 14.32
CA ILE A 70 -1.85 -4.23 14.25
C ILE A 70 -2.42 -5.59 14.61
N VAL A 71 -2.34 -6.56 13.69
CA VAL A 71 -2.86 -7.91 13.90
C VAL A 71 -1.77 -8.97 14.03
N GLU A 72 -0.55 -8.64 13.60
CA GLU A 72 0.60 -9.55 13.68
C GLU A 72 1.89 -8.73 13.73
N VAL A 73 2.90 -9.25 14.43
CA VAL A 73 4.20 -8.61 14.53
C VAL A 73 5.29 -9.56 14.04
N GLY A 74 6.31 -8.98 13.39
CA GLY A 74 7.49 -9.69 12.95
C GLY A 74 8.56 -9.80 14.04
N PRO A 75 9.68 -10.47 13.74
CA PRO A 75 10.79 -10.56 14.67
C PRO A 75 11.28 -9.19 15.13
N GLY A 76 11.60 -9.07 16.40
CA GLY A 76 12.11 -7.83 16.99
C GLY A 76 11.04 -6.83 17.42
N VAL A 77 9.76 -7.13 17.20
CA VAL A 77 8.65 -6.29 17.66
C VAL A 77 7.93 -6.99 18.81
N SER A 78 7.57 -6.26 19.86
CA SER A 78 6.85 -6.81 21.00
C SER A 78 5.45 -7.27 20.60
N GLU A 79 5.06 -8.49 20.98
CA GLU A 79 3.71 -9.02 20.74
C GLU A 79 2.63 -8.21 21.45
N SER A 80 2.99 -7.46 22.49
CA SER A 80 2.05 -6.58 23.19
C SER A 80 1.50 -5.46 22.32
N ARG A 81 2.11 -5.19 21.16
CA ARG A 81 1.64 -4.19 20.21
C ARG A 81 0.45 -4.64 19.37
N VAL A 82 0.15 -5.93 19.35
CA VAL A 82 -1.05 -6.42 18.66
C VAL A 82 -2.28 -5.76 19.29
N GLY A 83 -3.13 -5.17 18.44
CA GLY A 83 -4.28 -4.40 18.87
C GLY A 83 -4.11 -2.88 18.85
N GLU A 84 -2.87 -2.42 18.62
CA GLU A 84 -2.60 -0.99 18.48
C GLU A 84 -3.21 -0.41 17.22
#